data_6241c0cb3718cb126934ac005e8880b6
#
_entry.id   6241c0cb3718cb126934ac005e8880b6
#
_cell.length_a   1.000
_cell.length_b   1.000
_cell.length_c   1.000
_cell.angle_alpha   90.00
_cell.angle_beta   90.00
_cell.angle_gamma   90.00
#
_symmetry.space_group_name_H-M   'P 1'
#
loop_
_entity.id
_entity.type
_entity.pdbx_description
1 polymer ?
#
loop_
_entity_poly.entity_id
_entity_poly.type
_entity_poly.pdbx_seq_one_letter_code
_entity_poly.pdbx_strand_id
1 'polypeptide(L)'
;MKIYKRTALIITLILIMASMSGCTTFDNFKAAFIDKPQDKEATIQIGIYEPMSGSEKSNAEDEIKGIRLAYEQYPTVNGKLVELVEADNASDIYAAETAIKELLSKDPTVIIGSYGSVYSLVAGDYVEKAKVPAIAATNLNPLVTKNNDYYFRVCYVDSNQGDILARYLLEEKNVKTAGVLLPENDDAALALATSFTDRMKAETNNDDAIEVYEEYTPGSEDFDEQLEIIKDSGVENILLAGDINDSVNIAEQARNMGLNTVFLGSTDWTTDEFKELARDGESVGTIDNVEFVSFFGAEEADNKEAEKFLKAYQEKYGDSTPSDAVALGYDAYVIAINAIDKASDDATPEEVREVLAGQAKFEGASGFITFNGMGDPIKPAYISVWQNGSIETISTINPIL
;
A
#
# COMPACT_ATOMS: atom_id res chain seq x y z
N MET A 1 80.81 18.81 -0.14
CA MET A 1 80.33 17.53 0.45
C MET A 1 79.82 17.63 1.90
N LYS A 2 80.28 18.56 2.75
CA LYS A 2 79.79 18.71 4.16
C LYS A 2 78.40 19.39 4.28
N ILE A 3 78.02 20.25 3.34
CA ILE A 3 76.76 20.99 3.37
C ILE A 3 75.57 20.11 3.06
N TYR A 4 75.64 19.22 2.06
CA TYR A 4 74.59 18.27 1.69
C TYR A 4 74.24 17.25 2.78
N LYS A 5 75.24 16.86 3.59
CA LYS A 5 75.02 15.94 4.72
C LYS A 5 74.26 16.60 5.87
N ARG A 6 74.44 17.90 6.09
CA ARG A 6 73.70 18.65 7.12
C ARG A 6 72.27 18.97 6.72
N THR A 7 72.03 19.28 5.44
CA THR A 7 70.68 19.49 4.91
C THR A 7 69.89 18.16 4.86
N ALA A 8 70.49 17.06 4.48
CA ALA A 8 69.83 15.77 4.52
C ALA A 8 69.44 15.33 5.94
N LEU A 9 70.33 15.59 6.93
CA LEU A 9 70.07 15.27 8.34
C LEU A 9 68.91 16.12 8.93
N ILE A 10 68.82 17.38 8.55
CA ILE A 10 67.75 18.30 8.99
C ILE A 10 66.41 17.88 8.37
N ILE A 11 66.38 17.52 7.10
CA ILE A 11 65.18 17.05 6.42
C ILE A 11 64.69 15.72 7.01
N THR A 12 65.61 14.81 7.34
CA THR A 12 65.24 13.53 7.99
C THR A 12 64.72 13.74 9.41
N LEU A 13 65.30 14.72 10.16
CA LEU A 13 64.82 15.06 11.51
C LEU A 13 63.41 15.72 11.49
N ILE A 14 63.12 16.53 10.46
CA ILE A 14 61.78 17.16 10.26
C ILE A 14 60.75 16.09 9.85
N LEU A 15 61.15 15.13 9.02
CA LEU A 15 60.29 14.02 8.64
C LEU A 15 59.97 13.10 9.83
N ILE A 16 60.91 12.86 10.73
CA ILE A 16 60.72 12.05 11.94
C ILE A 16 59.82 12.81 12.95
N MET A 17 60.03 14.12 13.11
CA MET A 17 59.14 14.92 13.97
C MET A 17 57.69 15.05 13.42
N ALA A 18 57.53 15.10 12.09
CA ALA A 18 56.22 15.08 11.45
C ALA A 18 55.47 13.72 11.60
N SER A 19 56.23 12.63 11.60
CA SER A 19 55.66 11.28 11.84
C SER A 19 55.23 11.03 13.30
N MET A 20 55.95 11.63 14.27
CA MET A 20 55.55 11.53 15.69
C MET A 20 54.41 12.45 16.08
N SER A 21 54.20 13.57 15.39
CA SER A 21 53.04 14.43 15.60
C SER A 21 51.77 13.89 14.93
N GLY A 22 51.92 13.06 13.90
CA GLY A 22 50.79 12.41 13.18
C GLY A 22 50.10 11.35 14.01
N CYS A 23 50.82 10.59 14.82
CA CYS A 23 50.20 9.55 15.67
C CYS A 23 49.31 10.15 16.77
N THR A 24 49.76 11.17 17.46
CA THR A 24 48.94 11.81 18.53
C THR A 24 47.74 12.57 17.97
N THR A 25 47.85 13.16 16.77
CA THR A 25 46.73 13.85 16.11
C THR A 25 45.70 12.82 15.56
N PHE A 26 46.17 11.70 15.07
CA PHE A 26 45.30 10.61 14.60
C PHE A 26 44.61 9.88 15.76
N ASP A 27 45.33 9.62 16.85
CA ASP A 27 44.75 9.03 18.07
C ASP A 27 43.78 10.03 18.75
N ASN A 28 44.05 11.30 18.77
CA ASN A 28 43.13 12.33 19.24
C ASN A 28 41.90 12.50 18.31
N PHE A 29 42.09 12.40 16.99
CA PHE A 29 41.00 12.38 16.02
C PHE A 29 40.20 11.12 16.17
N LYS A 30 40.83 9.96 16.31
CA LYS A 30 40.18 8.68 16.54
C LYS A 30 39.38 8.68 17.85
N ALA A 31 39.98 9.18 18.95
CA ALA A 31 39.28 9.32 20.23
C ALA A 31 38.14 10.36 20.20
N ALA A 32 38.27 11.42 19.37
CA ALA A 32 37.27 12.46 19.27
C ALA A 32 36.11 12.15 18.33
N PHE A 33 36.34 11.31 17.32
CA PHE A 33 35.38 11.06 16.23
C PHE A 33 35.08 9.55 15.98
N ILE A 34 35.90 8.62 16.43
CA ILE A 34 35.74 7.18 16.20
C ILE A 34 35.55 6.42 17.52
N ASP A 35 36.33 6.74 18.56
CA ASP A 35 36.30 6.09 19.87
C ASP A 35 35.47 6.88 20.91
N LYS A 36 34.71 7.93 20.53
CA LYS A 36 33.62 8.32 21.40
C LYS A 36 32.80 7.05 21.59
N PRO A 37 32.46 6.64 22.85
CA PRO A 37 31.31 5.81 23.00
C PRO A 37 30.21 6.59 22.27
N GLN A 38 29.73 6.08 21.15
CA GLN A 38 28.39 6.42 20.77
C GLN A 38 27.60 6.02 22.01
N ASP A 39 27.19 6.99 22.84
CA ASP A 39 25.93 6.84 23.53
C ASP A 39 25.05 6.26 22.43
N LYS A 40 24.57 5.04 22.56
CA LYS A 40 23.62 4.48 21.59
C LYS A 40 22.58 5.55 21.47
N GLU A 41 22.69 6.38 20.40
CA GLU A 41 21.65 7.35 20.11
C GLU A 41 20.41 6.53 20.14
N ALA A 42 19.48 6.88 21.02
CA ALA A 42 18.29 6.10 21.21
C ALA A 42 17.64 5.97 19.84
N THR A 43 17.65 4.77 19.27
CA THR A 43 17.05 4.49 17.97
C THR A 43 15.58 4.24 18.18
N ILE A 44 14.75 4.70 17.25
CA ILE A 44 13.35 4.34 17.17
C ILE A 44 13.25 3.08 16.31
N GLN A 45 12.69 2.01 16.84
CA GLN A 45 12.52 0.78 16.10
C GLN A 45 11.13 0.73 15.45
N ILE A 46 11.10 0.54 14.13
CA ILE A 46 9.89 0.29 13.36
C ILE A 46 9.95 -1.14 12.86
N GLY A 47 8.98 -1.96 13.26
CA GLY A 47 8.87 -3.33 12.80
C GLY A 47 8.32 -3.39 11.38
N ILE A 48 8.93 -4.20 10.52
CA ILE A 48 8.43 -4.52 9.18
C ILE A 48 8.08 -6.00 9.16
N TYR A 49 6.79 -6.30 9.16
CA TYR A 49 6.25 -7.65 9.24
C TYR A 49 5.62 -8.03 7.90
N GLU A 50 6.38 -8.70 7.03
CA GLU A 50 6.00 -8.94 5.64
C GLU A 50 6.40 -10.35 5.16
N PRO A 51 5.75 -10.88 4.12
CA PRO A 51 6.21 -12.09 3.44
C PRO A 51 7.43 -11.77 2.56
N MET A 52 8.63 -11.87 3.15
CA MET A 52 9.90 -11.65 2.44
C MET A 52 10.38 -12.91 1.73
N SER A 53 9.71 -14.05 1.99
CA SER A 53 9.90 -15.34 1.33
C SER A 53 8.54 -16.06 1.19
N GLY A 54 8.52 -17.20 0.46
CA GLY A 54 7.30 -17.98 0.22
C GLY A 54 6.50 -17.51 -0.99
N SER A 55 5.23 -17.94 -1.09
CA SER A 55 4.38 -17.71 -2.27
C SER A 55 4.00 -16.24 -2.46
N GLU A 56 3.78 -15.50 -1.38
CA GLU A 56 3.33 -14.10 -1.44
C GLU A 56 4.47 -13.09 -1.55
N LYS A 57 5.73 -13.54 -1.61
CA LYS A 57 6.89 -12.66 -1.67
C LYS A 57 6.80 -11.65 -2.82
N SER A 58 6.48 -12.12 -4.03
CA SER A 58 6.41 -11.25 -5.21
C SER A 58 5.31 -10.20 -5.07
N ASN A 59 4.19 -10.59 -4.48
CA ASN A 59 3.03 -9.72 -4.29
C ASN A 59 3.30 -8.63 -3.23
N ALA A 60 4.11 -8.93 -2.22
CA ALA A 60 4.51 -7.99 -1.17
C ALA A 60 5.66 -7.05 -1.58
N GLU A 61 6.38 -7.34 -2.67
CA GLU A 61 7.57 -6.56 -3.08
C GLU A 61 7.25 -5.07 -3.29
N ASP A 62 6.09 -4.74 -3.83
CA ASP A 62 5.69 -3.36 -4.07
C ASP A 62 5.38 -2.62 -2.77
N GLU A 63 4.68 -3.25 -1.82
CA GLU A 63 4.45 -2.67 -0.50
C GLU A 63 5.78 -2.38 0.21
N ILE A 64 6.68 -3.36 0.25
CA ILE A 64 8.03 -3.22 0.82
C ILE A 64 8.84 -2.13 0.10
N LYS A 65 8.71 -2.03 -1.22
CA LYS A 65 9.34 -0.98 -2.04
C LYS A 65 8.91 0.41 -1.59
N GLY A 66 7.61 0.61 -1.36
CA GLY A 66 7.05 1.85 -0.85
C GLY A 66 7.56 2.20 0.54
N ILE A 67 7.55 1.24 1.48
CA ILE A 67 8.07 1.39 2.84
C ILE A 67 9.56 1.83 2.81
N ARG A 68 10.38 1.16 2.01
CA ARG A 68 11.81 1.47 1.89
C ARG A 68 12.07 2.82 1.23
N LEU A 69 11.26 3.21 0.24
CA LEU A 69 11.35 4.51 -0.39
C LEU A 69 11.06 5.64 0.61
N ALA A 70 10.04 5.47 1.45
CA ALA A 70 9.71 6.42 2.51
C ALA A 70 10.80 6.47 3.59
N TYR A 71 11.33 5.33 4.01
CA TYR A 71 12.44 5.27 4.96
C TYR A 71 13.69 6.02 4.49
N GLU A 72 14.04 5.93 3.20
CA GLU A 72 15.19 6.66 2.64
C GLU A 72 14.98 8.18 2.70
N GLN A 73 13.74 8.66 2.63
CA GLN A 73 13.43 10.09 2.75
C GLN A 73 13.33 10.54 4.22
N TYR A 74 12.88 9.67 5.10
CA TYR A 74 12.64 9.95 6.52
C TYR A 74 13.37 8.96 7.43
N PRO A 75 14.74 8.94 7.41
CA PRO A 75 15.50 7.99 8.21
C PRO A 75 15.63 8.39 9.69
N THR A 76 15.02 9.51 10.07
CA THR A 76 15.05 10.05 11.44
C THR A 76 13.69 10.60 11.86
N VAL A 77 13.39 10.52 13.16
CA VAL A 77 12.22 11.15 13.79
C VAL A 77 12.63 11.67 15.16
N ASN A 78 12.20 12.87 15.53
CA ASN A 78 12.55 13.54 16.80
C ASN A 78 14.06 13.58 17.07
N GLY A 79 14.87 13.74 16.00
CA GLY A 79 16.34 13.74 16.08
C GLY A 79 16.99 12.39 16.34
N LYS A 80 16.20 11.29 16.39
CA LYS A 80 16.69 9.92 16.57
C LYS A 80 16.70 9.18 15.23
N LEU A 81 17.67 8.26 15.05
CA LEU A 81 17.71 7.38 13.90
C LEU A 81 16.57 6.36 13.97
N VAL A 82 15.94 6.09 12.83
CA VAL A 82 15.01 4.97 12.70
C VAL A 82 15.78 3.72 12.31
N GLU A 83 15.48 2.62 12.97
CA GLU A 83 15.95 1.28 12.64
C GLU A 83 14.77 0.43 12.19
N LEU A 84 14.82 -0.10 10.97
CA LEU A 84 13.84 -1.07 10.49
C LEU A 84 14.20 -2.46 10.99
N VAL A 85 13.27 -3.08 11.71
CA VAL A 85 13.41 -4.45 12.22
C VAL A 85 12.52 -5.36 11.40
N GLU A 86 13.12 -6.10 10.50
CA GLU A 86 12.40 -6.97 9.56
C GLU A 86 12.03 -8.31 10.22
N ALA A 87 10.83 -8.80 9.93
CA ALA A 87 10.31 -10.10 10.33
C ALA A 87 9.57 -10.74 9.16
N ASP A 88 10.12 -11.83 8.65
CA ASP A 88 9.59 -12.60 7.52
C ASP A 88 8.54 -13.62 8.02
N ASN A 89 7.29 -13.47 7.58
CA ASN A 89 6.24 -14.45 7.87
C ASN A 89 6.26 -15.65 6.90
N ALA A 90 7.16 -15.64 5.92
CA ALA A 90 7.41 -16.72 4.96
C ALA A 90 6.17 -17.20 4.19
N SER A 91 5.13 -16.37 4.08
CA SER A 91 3.83 -16.74 3.49
C SER A 91 3.18 -17.98 4.16
N ASP A 92 3.44 -18.17 5.46
CA ASP A 92 2.95 -19.32 6.23
C ASP A 92 2.41 -18.87 7.59
N ILE A 93 1.22 -19.34 7.98
CA ILE A 93 0.52 -18.91 9.20
C ILE A 93 1.27 -19.28 10.51
N TYR A 94 2.05 -20.37 10.50
CA TYR A 94 2.83 -20.79 11.66
C TYR A 94 4.13 -20.02 11.76
N ALA A 95 4.77 -19.75 10.61
CA ALA A 95 5.91 -18.84 10.54
C ALA A 95 5.51 -17.41 10.92
N ALA A 96 4.35 -16.97 10.49
CA ALA A 96 3.75 -15.66 10.82
C ALA A 96 3.61 -15.48 12.35
N GLU A 97 3.11 -16.48 13.06
CA GLU A 97 3.01 -16.44 14.52
C GLU A 97 4.39 -16.34 15.20
N THR A 98 5.38 -17.05 14.67
CA THR A 98 6.74 -17.00 15.19
C THR A 98 7.37 -15.64 14.93
N ALA A 99 7.26 -15.14 13.70
CA ALA A 99 7.83 -13.88 13.25
C ALA A 99 7.30 -12.69 14.07
N ILE A 100 5.97 -12.61 14.30
CA ILE A 100 5.40 -11.50 15.09
C ILE A 100 5.87 -11.54 16.55
N LYS A 101 6.00 -12.73 17.16
CA LYS A 101 6.52 -12.86 18.53
C LYS A 101 7.98 -12.43 18.63
N GLU A 102 8.81 -12.82 17.67
CA GLU A 102 10.21 -12.41 17.59
C GLU A 102 10.34 -10.91 17.36
N LEU A 103 9.52 -10.34 16.48
CA LEU A 103 9.49 -8.90 16.22
C LEU A 103 9.13 -8.11 17.47
N LEU A 104 8.06 -8.48 18.16
CA LEU A 104 7.64 -7.83 19.42
C LEU A 104 8.70 -7.93 20.51
N SER A 105 9.54 -8.97 20.53
CA SER A 105 10.66 -9.10 21.50
C SER A 105 11.79 -8.08 21.26
N LYS A 106 11.75 -7.32 20.16
CA LYS A 106 12.69 -6.24 19.84
C LYS A 106 12.17 -4.86 20.28
N ASP A 107 11.03 -4.81 20.94
CA ASP A 107 10.39 -3.59 21.43
C ASP A 107 10.14 -2.52 20.34
N PRO A 108 9.50 -2.85 19.19
CA PRO A 108 9.19 -1.88 18.17
C PRO A 108 8.18 -0.84 18.67
N THR A 109 8.35 0.41 18.26
CA THR A 109 7.42 1.51 18.58
C THR A 109 6.12 1.41 17.78
N VAL A 110 6.21 0.93 16.55
CA VAL A 110 5.10 0.67 15.62
C VAL A 110 5.50 -0.45 14.67
N ILE A 111 4.52 -1.20 14.17
CA ILE A 111 4.74 -2.24 13.16
C ILE A 111 4.03 -1.83 11.87
N ILE A 112 4.65 -2.10 10.72
CA ILE A 112 4.05 -1.95 9.39
C ILE A 112 3.94 -3.35 8.77
N GLY A 113 2.77 -3.64 8.19
CA GLY A 113 2.48 -4.93 7.54
C GLY A 113 1.31 -5.65 8.22
N SER A 114 0.97 -6.78 7.71
CA SER A 114 1.59 -7.57 6.64
C SER A 114 0.80 -7.45 5.33
N TYR A 115 1.47 -7.60 4.17
CA TYR A 115 0.78 -8.02 2.96
C TYR A 115 0.06 -9.36 3.22
N GLY A 116 -1.19 -9.47 2.73
CA GLY A 116 -2.02 -10.64 2.98
C GLY A 116 -2.72 -10.59 4.35
N SER A 117 -4.03 -10.35 4.33
CA SER A 117 -4.85 -10.16 5.54
C SER A 117 -4.75 -11.31 6.54
N VAL A 118 -4.54 -12.54 6.06
CA VAL A 118 -4.43 -13.73 6.93
C VAL A 118 -3.25 -13.61 7.92
N TYR A 119 -2.12 -13.05 7.49
CA TYR A 119 -0.94 -12.90 8.36
C TYR A 119 -1.15 -11.76 9.37
N SER A 120 -1.84 -10.69 8.97
CA SER A 120 -2.25 -9.62 9.88
C SER A 120 -3.26 -10.09 10.92
N LEU A 121 -4.18 -10.98 10.55
CA LEU A 121 -5.11 -11.61 11.49
C LEU A 121 -4.35 -12.48 12.52
N VAL A 122 -3.31 -13.22 12.09
CA VAL A 122 -2.44 -13.95 13.02
C VAL A 122 -1.72 -13.00 13.98
N ALA A 123 -1.26 -11.84 13.49
CA ALA A 123 -0.55 -10.85 14.32
C ALA A 123 -1.48 -10.10 15.28
N GLY A 124 -2.78 -9.99 14.98
CA GLY A 124 -3.74 -9.13 15.67
C GLY A 124 -3.75 -9.28 17.19
N ASP A 125 -3.94 -10.48 17.70
CA ASP A 125 -3.97 -10.75 19.14
C ASP A 125 -2.63 -10.44 19.85
N TYR A 126 -1.50 -10.57 19.12
CA TYR A 126 -0.17 -10.33 19.67
C TYR A 126 0.13 -8.84 19.78
N VAL A 127 -0.21 -8.04 18.77
CA VAL A 127 0.00 -6.58 18.78
C VAL A 127 -0.90 -5.91 19.81
N GLU A 128 -2.17 -6.32 19.92
CA GLU A 128 -3.09 -5.82 20.94
C GLU A 128 -2.60 -6.14 22.34
N LYS A 129 -2.21 -7.39 22.60
CA LYS A 129 -1.69 -7.81 23.90
C LYS A 129 -0.39 -7.11 24.28
N ALA A 130 0.49 -6.88 23.31
CA ALA A 130 1.74 -6.15 23.50
C ALA A 130 1.53 -4.64 23.57
N LYS A 131 0.35 -4.15 23.18
CA LYS A 131 0.00 -2.74 23.06
C LYS A 131 0.94 -1.98 22.11
N VAL A 132 1.33 -2.62 21.01
CA VAL A 132 2.12 -2.05 19.93
C VAL A 132 1.24 -1.84 18.72
N PRO A 133 1.05 -0.60 18.22
CA PRO A 133 0.20 -0.37 17.06
C PRO A 133 0.82 -0.97 15.79
N ALA A 134 -0.05 -1.47 14.91
CA ALA A 134 0.30 -1.98 13.60
C ALA A 134 -0.49 -1.24 12.50
N ILE A 135 0.15 -1.00 11.37
CA ILE A 135 -0.43 -0.32 10.20
C ILE A 135 -0.30 -1.25 9.00
N ALA A 136 -1.43 -1.76 8.52
CA ALA A 136 -1.50 -2.55 7.29
C ALA A 136 -1.62 -1.63 6.07
N ALA A 137 -0.89 -1.92 4.99
CA ALA A 137 -0.97 -1.12 3.78
C ALA A 137 -2.09 -1.61 2.86
N THR A 138 -2.17 -2.90 2.54
CA THR A 138 -3.03 -3.44 1.48
C THR A 138 -4.05 -4.49 1.96
N ASN A 139 -4.40 -4.51 3.22
CA ASN A 139 -5.31 -5.51 3.80
C ASN A 139 -6.79 -5.20 3.57
N LEU A 140 -7.44 -5.93 2.70
CA LEU A 140 -8.84 -5.73 2.31
C LEU A 140 -9.85 -6.38 3.27
N ASN A 141 -9.45 -7.38 4.08
CA ASN A 141 -10.35 -8.07 4.99
C ASN A 141 -10.72 -7.19 6.20
N PRO A 142 -12.02 -6.93 6.44
CA PRO A 142 -12.47 -6.04 7.53
C PRO A 142 -12.09 -6.56 8.93
N LEU A 143 -11.86 -7.86 9.09
CA LEU A 143 -11.53 -8.43 10.41
C LEU A 143 -10.15 -8.01 10.94
N VAL A 144 -9.27 -7.46 10.10
CA VAL A 144 -7.93 -7.02 10.52
C VAL A 144 -8.00 -5.90 11.57
N THR A 145 -8.90 -4.93 11.38
CA THR A 145 -9.10 -3.81 12.33
C THR A 145 -10.29 -4.03 13.25
N LYS A 146 -11.25 -4.86 12.83
CA LYS A 146 -12.49 -5.06 13.59
C LYS A 146 -12.22 -5.66 14.98
N ASN A 147 -12.64 -4.94 16.03
CA ASN A 147 -12.42 -5.29 17.43
C ASN A 147 -10.93 -5.37 17.83
N ASN A 148 -10.06 -4.68 17.15
CA ASN A 148 -8.64 -4.56 17.49
C ASN A 148 -8.23 -3.09 17.52
N ASP A 149 -8.07 -2.53 18.70
CA ASP A 149 -7.75 -1.11 18.92
C ASP A 149 -6.29 -0.76 18.55
N TYR A 150 -5.47 -1.74 18.20
CA TYR A 150 -4.06 -1.59 17.86
C TYR A 150 -3.73 -1.88 16.40
N TYR A 151 -4.74 -2.26 15.58
CA TYR A 151 -4.54 -2.42 14.14
C TYR A 151 -5.22 -1.30 13.35
N PHE A 152 -4.47 -0.67 12.46
CA PHE A 152 -4.90 0.37 11.53
C PHE A 152 -4.64 -0.10 10.11
N ARG A 153 -5.32 0.49 9.12
CA ARG A 153 -5.03 0.22 7.70
C ARG A 153 -5.10 1.49 6.87
N VAL A 154 -4.40 1.52 5.74
CA VAL A 154 -4.41 2.67 4.82
C VAL A 154 -5.17 2.41 3.51
N CYS A 155 -5.60 1.17 3.25
CA CYS A 155 -6.47 0.79 2.14
C CYS A 155 -7.95 0.70 2.56
N TYR A 156 -8.86 0.78 1.60
CA TYR A 156 -10.27 0.43 1.82
C TYR A 156 -10.48 -1.07 1.79
N VAL A 157 -11.53 -1.56 2.46
CA VAL A 157 -12.00 -2.94 2.35
C VAL A 157 -12.90 -3.12 1.11
N ASP A 158 -13.17 -4.37 0.71
CA ASP A 158 -13.98 -4.67 -0.48
C ASP A 158 -15.35 -4.00 -0.47
N SER A 159 -16.05 -4.02 0.65
CA SER A 159 -17.34 -3.35 0.76
C SER A 159 -17.27 -1.83 0.55
N ASN A 160 -16.18 -1.17 0.92
CA ASN A 160 -16.00 0.25 0.61
C ASN A 160 -15.78 0.49 -0.89
N GLN A 161 -15.09 -0.43 -1.58
CA GLN A 161 -14.88 -0.32 -3.03
C GLN A 161 -16.21 -0.39 -3.79
N GLY A 162 -17.13 -1.29 -3.39
CA GLY A 162 -18.48 -1.35 -3.97
C GLY A 162 -19.26 -0.04 -3.79
N ASP A 163 -19.21 0.56 -2.60
CA ASP A 163 -19.80 1.87 -2.34
C ASP A 163 -19.20 2.99 -3.22
N ILE A 164 -17.86 2.98 -3.37
CA ILE A 164 -17.14 3.94 -4.22
C ILE A 164 -17.57 3.82 -5.68
N LEU A 165 -17.64 2.61 -6.23
CA LEU A 165 -18.07 2.37 -7.62
C LEU A 165 -19.52 2.78 -7.87
N ALA A 166 -20.42 2.49 -6.92
CA ALA A 166 -21.82 2.91 -7.02
C ALA A 166 -21.94 4.44 -7.00
N ARG A 167 -21.21 5.12 -6.10
CA ARG A 167 -21.17 6.57 -6.03
C ARG A 167 -20.58 7.17 -7.31
N TYR A 168 -19.55 6.59 -7.88
CA TYR A 168 -19.01 7.01 -9.16
C TYR A 168 -20.07 6.99 -10.26
N LEU A 169 -20.81 5.89 -10.39
CA LEU A 169 -21.92 5.83 -11.36
C LEU A 169 -22.98 6.89 -11.12
N LEU A 170 -23.39 7.07 -9.87
CA LEU A 170 -24.47 7.97 -9.49
C LEU A 170 -24.09 9.45 -9.56
N GLU A 171 -22.94 9.80 -8.98
CA GLU A 171 -22.52 11.20 -8.76
C GLU A 171 -21.82 11.76 -10.01
N GLU A 172 -20.92 10.98 -10.67
CA GLU A 172 -20.09 11.45 -11.76
C GLU A 172 -20.67 11.11 -13.14
N LYS A 173 -21.16 9.88 -13.33
CA LYS A 173 -21.74 9.44 -14.61
C LYS A 173 -23.25 9.72 -14.72
N ASN A 174 -23.93 10.04 -13.61
CA ASN A 174 -25.38 10.17 -13.50
C ASN A 174 -26.14 8.92 -14.04
N VAL A 175 -25.55 7.74 -13.85
CA VAL A 175 -26.12 6.43 -14.19
C VAL A 175 -26.93 5.91 -12.99
N LYS A 176 -28.15 5.45 -13.23
CA LYS A 176 -29.10 5.04 -12.16
C LYS A 176 -29.41 3.57 -12.13
N THR A 177 -28.98 2.83 -13.15
CA THR A 177 -29.14 1.37 -13.22
C THR A 177 -27.82 0.74 -13.64
N ALA A 178 -27.54 -0.45 -13.14
CA ALA A 178 -26.35 -1.22 -13.43
C ALA A 178 -26.64 -2.73 -13.36
N GLY A 179 -25.66 -3.54 -13.70
CA GLY A 179 -25.69 -4.95 -13.44
C GLY A 179 -24.55 -5.39 -12.51
N VAL A 180 -24.63 -6.62 -12.07
CA VAL A 180 -23.64 -7.30 -11.24
C VAL A 180 -23.36 -8.68 -11.82
N LEU A 181 -22.10 -9.02 -11.94
CA LEU A 181 -21.60 -10.36 -12.29
C LEU A 181 -20.50 -10.74 -11.30
N LEU A 182 -20.67 -11.86 -10.60
CA LEU A 182 -19.77 -12.28 -9.53
C LEU A 182 -19.58 -13.80 -9.49
N PRO A 183 -18.45 -14.30 -8.94
CA PRO A 183 -18.26 -15.74 -8.76
C PRO A 183 -19.13 -16.29 -7.63
N GLU A 184 -19.55 -17.56 -7.79
CA GLU A 184 -20.23 -18.30 -6.74
C GLU A 184 -19.31 -18.56 -5.54
N ASN A 185 -19.86 -18.47 -4.32
CA ASN A 185 -19.17 -18.82 -3.06
C ASN A 185 -17.88 -18.00 -2.76
N ASP A 186 -17.83 -16.76 -3.19
CA ASP A 186 -16.76 -15.81 -2.88
C ASP A 186 -17.28 -14.71 -1.95
N ASP A 187 -16.81 -14.72 -0.69
CA ASP A 187 -17.25 -13.77 0.33
C ASP A 187 -16.77 -12.34 0.04
N ALA A 188 -15.61 -12.16 -0.58
CA ALA A 188 -15.06 -10.83 -0.92
C ALA A 188 -15.85 -10.23 -2.10
N ALA A 189 -16.06 -11.00 -3.15
CA ALA A 189 -16.88 -10.59 -4.29
C ALA A 189 -18.33 -10.29 -3.86
N LEU A 190 -18.90 -11.11 -2.97
CA LEU A 190 -20.24 -10.88 -2.41
C LEU A 190 -20.29 -9.58 -1.58
N ALA A 191 -19.26 -9.27 -0.78
CA ALA A 191 -19.21 -8.05 0.01
C ALA A 191 -19.14 -6.80 -0.89
N LEU A 192 -18.32 -6.84 -1.94
CA LEU A 192 -18.21 -5.82 -2.97
C LEU A 192 -19.57 -5.60 -3.67
N ALA A 193 -20.17 -6.67 -4.17
CA ALA A 193 -21.45 -6.66 -4.89
C ALA A 193 -22.63 -6.19 -4.02
N THR A 194 -22.67 -6.62 -2.75
CA THR A 194 -23.71 -6.21 -1.81
C THR A 194 -23.64 -4.71 -1.53
N SER A 195 -22.46 -4.18 -1.23
CA SER A 195 -22.31 -2.75 -0.94
C SER A 195 -22.64 -1.88 -2.15
N PHE A 196 -22.20 -2.28 -3.34
CA PHE A 196 -22.56 -1.63 -4.61
C PHE A 196 -24.08 -1.62 -4.82
N THR A 197 -24.71 -2.75 -4.68
CA THR A 197 -26.17 -2.92 -4.86
C THR A 197 -26.97 -2.07 -3.86
N ASP A 198 -26.59 -2.12 -2.59
CA ASP A 198 -27.24 -1.38 -1.53
C ASP A 198 -27.16 0.13 -1.76
N ARG A 199 -26.00 0.63 -2.16
CA ARG A 199 -25.82 2.05 -2.49
C ARG A 199 -26.65 2.46 -3.71
N MET A 200 -26.60 1.68 -4.80
CA MET A 200 -27.39 1.96 -6.01
C MET A 200 -28.89 2.05 -5.69
N LYS A 201 -29.42 1.08 -4.95
CA LYS A 201 -30.85 1.07 -4.56
C LYS A 201 -31.22 2.22 -3.62
N ALA A 202 -30.41 2.48 -2.62
CA ALA A 202 -30.68 3.51 -1.62
C ALA A 202 -30.73 4.92 -2.24
N GLU A 203 -29.72 5.30 -3.02
CA GLU A 203 -29.61 6.64 -3.58
C GLU A 203 -30.61 6.90 -4.73
N THR A 204 -30.96 5.85 -5.49
CA THR A 204 -31.97 5.98 -6.53
C THR A 204 -33.39 5.84 -6.00
N ASN A 205 -33.56 5.36 -4.77
CA ASN A 205 -34.84 4.92 -4.20
C ASN A 205 -35.61 3.99 -5.17
N ASN A 206 -34.85 3.07 -5.79
CA ASN A 206 -35.34 2.11 -6.78
C ASN A 206 -34.82 0.72 -6.45
N ASP A 207 -35.69 -0.20 -6.11
CA ASP A 207 -35.33 -1.62 -5.82
C ASP A 207 -34.82 -2.34 -7.07
N ASP A 208 -35.21 -1.87 -8.27
CA ASP A 208 -34.81 -2.41 -9.58
C ASP A 208 -33.59 -1.67 -10.16
N ALA A 209 -32.80 -0.96 -9.35
CA ALA A 209 -31.58 -0.27 -9.81
C ALA A 209 -30.50 -1.25 -10.31
N ILE A 210 -30.55 -2.52 -9.92
CA ILE A 210 -29.75 -3.60 -10.48
C ILE A 210 -30.61 -4.42 -11.43
N GLU A 211 -30.41 -4.21 -12.73
CA GLU A 211 -31.21 -4.82 -13.79
C GLU A 211 -30.79 -6.26 -14.11
N VAL A 212 -29.50 -6.58 -13.86
CA VAL A 212 -28.91 -7.91 -14.02
C VAL A 212 -28.13 -8.24 -12.77
N TYR A 213 -28.33 -9.45 -12.24
CA TYR A 213 -27.53 -9.98 -11.13
C TYR A 213 -27.30 -11.46 -11.41
N GLU A 214 -26.10 -11.78 -11.89
CA GLU A 214 -25.73 -13.11 -12.31
C GLU A 214 -24.51 -13.62 -11.56
N GLU A 215 -24.48 -14.92 -11.33
CA GLU A 215 -23.35 -15.63 -10.76
C GLU A 215 -22.69 -16.52 -11.82
N TYR A 216 -21.37 -16.73 -11.67
CA TYR A 216 -20.63 -17.67 -12.51
C TYR A 216 -19.81 -18.63 -11.65
N THR A 217 -19.48 -19.80 -12.19
CA THR A 217 -18.59 -20.75 -11.51
C THR A 217 -17.14 -20.30 -11.67
N PRO A 218 -16.38 -20.08 -10.58
CA PRO A 218 -14.98 -19.65 -10.64
C PRO A 218 -14.11 -20.57 -11.49
N GLY A 219 -13.23 -19.99 -12.32
CA GLY A 219 -12.32 -20.72 -13.21
C GLY A 219 -13.02 -21.34 -14.43
N SER A 220 -14.23 -20.90 -14.78
CA SER A 220 -14.89 -21.30 -16.03
C SER A 220 -14.11 -20.81 -17.24
N GLU A 221 -14.15 -21.59 -18.33
CA GLU A 221 -13.58 -21.17 -19.61
C GLU A 221 -14.62 -20.52 -20.53
N ASP A 222 -15.91 -20.59 -20.20
CA ASP A 222 -17.04 -20.16 -21.02
C ASP A 222 -18.05 -19.37 -20.16
N PHE A 223 -18.34 -18.14 -20.58
CA PHE A 223 -19.26 -17.20 -19.93
C PHE A 223 -20.37 -16.72 -20.86
N ASP A 224 -20.60 -17.42 -22.00
CA ASP A 224 -21.57 -17.03 -23.02
C ASP A 224 -22.98 -16.86 -22.44
N GLU A 225 -23.41 -17.73 -21.49
CA GLU A 225 -24.74 -17.64 -20.88
C GLU A 225 -24.95 -16.32 -20.14
N GLN A 226 -24.01 -15.92 -19.28
CA GLN A 226 -24.09 -14.67 -18.53
C GLN A 226 -23.96 -13.45 -19.46
N LEU A 227 -23.09 -13.52 -20.46
CA LEU A 227 -22.88 -12.44 -21.41
C LEU A 227 -24.08 -12.25 -22.36
N GLU A 228 -24.80 -13.31 -22.72
CA GLU A 228 -26.06 -13.20 -23.48
C GLU A 228 -27.15 -12.52 -22.64
N ILE A 229 -27.27 -12.85 -21.35
CA ILE A 229 -28.22 -12.20 -20.41
C ILE A 229 -27.90 -10.70 -20.31
N ILE A 230 -26.64 -10.33 -20.13
CA ILE A 230 -26.19 -8.93 -20.12
C ILE A 230 -26.54 -8.23 -21.43
N LYS A 231 -26.27 -8.87 -22.55
CA LYS A 231 -26.57 -8.32 -23.89
C LYS A 231 -28.06 -8.08 -24.11
N ASP A 232 -28.88 -9.06 -23.71
CA ASP A 232 -30.34 -9.00 -23.91
C ASP A 232 -30.99 -7.95 -22.98
N SER A 233 -30.43 -7.70 -21.81
CA SER A 233 -30.89 -6.65 -20.90
C SER A 233 -30.58 -5.23 -21.40
N GLY A 234 -29.50 -5.08 -22.18
CA GLY A 234 -29.03 -3.79 -22.66
C GLY A 234 -28.37 -2.93 -21.58
N VAL A 235 -28.04 -3.48 -20.41
CA VAL A 235 -27.33 -2.76 -19.34
C VAL A 235 -25.92 -2.38 -19.79
N GLU A 236 -25.54 -1.12 -19.57
CA GLU A 236 -24.28 -0.56 -20.08
C GLU A 236 -23.13 -0.63 -19.08
N ASN A 237 -23.41 -0.73 -17.77
CA ASN A 237 -22.41 -0.74 -16.72
C ASN A 237 -22.60 -1.97 -15.82
N ILE A 238 -21.58 -2.79 -15.69
CA ILE A 238 -21.59 -4.03 -14.93
C ILE A 238 -20.49 -3.98 -13.87
N LEU A 239 -20.84 -4.14 -12.59
CA LEU A 239 -19.87 -4.53 -11.58
C LEU A 239 -19.44 -5.97 -11.87
N LEU A 240 -18.17 -6.16 -12.20
CA LEU A 240 -17.54 -7.45 -12.40
C LEU A 240 -16.64 -7.71 -11.17
N ALA A 241 -17.19 -8.45 -10.21
CA ALA A 241 -16.47 -8.89 -9.04
C ALA A 241 -15.88 -10.29 -9.30
N GLY A 242 -14.67 -10.54 -8.83
CA GLY A 242 -14.01 -11.84 -9.00
C GLY A 242 -12.51 -11.69 -9.19
N ASP A 243 -11.83 -12.83 -9.38
CA ASP A 243 -10.39 -12.82 -9.59
C ASP A 243 -9.99 -12.24 -10.96
N ILE A 244 -8.70 -11.95 -11.12
CA ILE A 244 -8.16 -11.29 -12.31
C ILE A 244 -8.32 -12.17 -13.55
N ASN A 245 -8.11 -13.50 -13.46
CA ASN A 245 -8.15 -14.39 -14.61
C ASN A 245 -9.57 -14.49 -15.19
N ASP A 246 -10.56 -14.71 -14.31
CA ASP A 246 -11.96 -14.75 -14.72
C ASP A 246 -12.41 -13.41 -15.28
N SER A 247 -12.01 -12.30 -14.64
CA SER A 247 -12.36 -10.95 -15.08
C SER A 247 -11.83 -10.64 -16.50
N VAL A 248 -10.58 -10.99 -16.79
CA VAL A 248 -9.99 -10.81 -18.13
C VAL A 248 -10.70 -11.68 -19.15
N ASN A 249 -10.96 -12.96 -18.83
CA ASN A 249 -11.67 -13.88 -19.72
C ASN A 249 -13.09 -13.41 -20.05
N ILE A 250 -13.83 -12.95 -19.05
CA ILE A 250 -15.18 -12.37 -19.23
C ILE A 250 -15.12 -11.14 -20.11
N ALA A 251 -14.20 -10.20 -19.85
CA ALA A 251 -14.05 -9.00 -20.65
C ALA A 251 -13.69 -9.34 -22.10
N GLU A 252 -12.78 -10.27 -22.34
CA GLU A 252 -12.40 -10.72 -23.68
C GLU A 252 -13.58 -11.33 -24.43
N GLN A 253 -14.31 -12.27 -23.80
CA GLN A 253 -15.48 -12.89 -24.43
C GLN A 253 -16.57 -11.87 -24.72
N ALA A 254 -16.81 -10.92 -23.81
CA ALA A 254 -17.75 -9.82 -24.05
C ALA A 254 -17.38 -8.99 -25.29
N ARG A 255 -16.09 -8.64 -25.48
CA ARG A 255 -15.62 -7.90 -26.66
C ARG A 255 -15.76 -8.74 -27.94
N ASN A 256 -15.47 -10.04 -27.88
CA ASN A 256 -15.65 -10.97 -29.00
C ASN A 256 -17.13 -11.11 -29.41
N MET A 257 -18.07 -11.01 -28.46
CA MET A 257 -19.51 -10.96 -28.71
C MET A 257 -20.02 -9.58 -29.21
N GLY A 258 -19.13 -8.57 -29.27
CA GLY A 258 -19.45 -7.21 -29.67
C GLY A 258 -20.15 -6.39 -28.59
N LEU A 259 -20.04 -6.78 -27.33
CA LEU A 259 -20.51 -6.02 -26.18
C LEU A 259 -19.55 -4.86 -25.87
N ASN A 260 -20.10 -3.64 -25.76
CA ASN A 260 -19.36 -2.43 -25.35
C ASN A 260 -19.66 -2.03 -23.90
N THR A 261 -20.15 -2.96 -23.11
CA THR A 261 -20.43 -2.78 -21.69
C THR A 261 -19.18 -2.32 -20.94
N VAL A 262 -19.34 -1.34 -20.08
CA VAL A 262 -18.29 -0.90 -19.15
C VAL A 262 -18.26 -1.88 -17.98
N PHE A 263 -17.14 -2.53 -17.76
CA PHE A 263 -16.91 -3.32 -16.57
C PHE A 263 -16.28 -2.48 -15.48
N LEU A 264 -16.84 -2.58 -14.28
CA LEU A 264 -16.38 -1.91 -13.08
C LEU A 264 -15.71 -2.94 -12.17
N GLY A 265 -14.45 -2.71 -11.81
CA GLY A 265 -13.64 -3.66 -11.05
C GLY A 265 -13.07 -3.12 -9.74
N SER A 266 -12.49 -4.04 -8.98
CA SER A 266 -11.77 -3.73 -7.75
C SER A 266 -10.36 -3.18 -8.02
N THR A 267 -9.63 -2.86 -6.94
CA THR A 267 -8.22 -2.44 -7.02
C THR A 267 -7.29 -3.53 -7.55
N ASP A 268 -7.71 -4.79 -7.62
CA ASP A 268 -6.92 -5.88 -8.19
C ASP A 268 -6.56 -5.62 -9.65
N TRP A 269 -7.38 -4.82 -10.33
CA TRP A 269 -7.13 -4.42 -11.72
C TRP A 269 -6.04 -3.35 -11.88
N THR A 270 -5.47 -2.85 -10.78
CA THR A 270 -4.30 -1.95 -10.82
C THR A 270 -2.98 -2.69 -11.00
N THR A 271 -2.99 -4.03 -10.94
CA THR A 271 -1.78 -4.85 -10.92
C THR A 271 -1.18 -5.10 -12.29
N ASP A 272 0.14 -5.33 -12.32
CA ASP A 272 0.83 -5.76 -13.55
C ASP A 272 0.29 -7.12 -14.05
N GLU A 273 -0.21 -7.98 -13.15
CA GLU A 273 -0.83 -9.26 -13.51
C GLU A 273 -2.07 -9.05 -14.38
N PHE A 274 -2.99 -8.17 -13.99
CA PHE A 274 -4.14 -7.82 -14.81
C PHE A 274 -3.71 -7.29 -16.18
N LYS A 275 -2.72 -6.40 -16.20
CA LYS A 275 -2.19 -5.81 -17.42
C LYS A 275 -1.56 -6.86 -18.35
N GLU A 276 -0.82 -7.81 -17.81
CA GLU A 276 -0.17 -8.86 -18.59
C GLU A 276 -1.19 -9.82 -19.19
N LEU A 277 -2.13 -10.31 -18.38
CA LEU A 277 -3.20 -11.20 -18.85
C LEU A 277 -4.07 -10.52 -19.92
N ALA A 278 -4.43 -9.28 -19.73
CA ALA A 278 -5.21 -8.51 -20.69
C ALA A 278 -4.45 -8.21 -22.00
N ARG A 279 -3.11 -8.33 -22.04
CA ARG A 279 -2.27 -8.19 -23.24
C ARG A 279 -2.09 -9.48 -24.02
N ASP A 280 -2.06 -10.62 -23.30
CA ASP A 280 -1.83 -11.93 -23.92
C ASP A 280 -3.04 -12.44 -24.73
N GLY A 281 -4.22 -11.83 -24.50
CA GLY A 281 -5.39 -12.05 -25.35
C GLY A 281 -5.14 -11.59 -26.79
N GLU A 282 -5.60 -12.35 -27.78
CA GLU A 282 -5.45 -12.01 -29.22
C GLU A 282 -6.17 -10.71 -29.61
N SER A 283 -6.96 -10.14 -28.69
CA SER A 283 -7.80 -8.96 -28.87
C SER A 283 -7.11 -7.74 -28.30
N VAL A 284 -6.55 -6.90 -29.16
CA VAL A 284 -6.21 -5.50 -28.83
C VAL A 284 -7.52 -4.82 -28.40
N GLY A 285 -7.63 -4.41 -27.11
CA GLY A 285 -8.82 -3.74 -26.59
C GLY A 285 -9.62 -4.53 -25.56
N THR A 286 -9.12 -5.67 -25.07
CA THR A 286 -9.77 -6.42 -23.98
C THR A 286 -9.96 -5.57 -22.74
N ILE A 287 -9.00 -4.69 -22.43
CA ILE A 287 -9.07 -3.73 -21.32
C ILE A 287 -9.72 -2.40 -21.68
N ASP A 288 -10.22 -2.23 -22.94
CA ASP A 288 -11.01 -1.06 -23.28
C ASP A 288 -12.36 -1.13 -22.55
N ASN A 289 -12.84 0.01 -22.06
CA ASN A 289 -14.05 0.11 -21.26
C ASN A 289 -14.02 -0.73 -19.94
N VAL A 290 -12.87 -0.82 -19.28
CA VAL A 290 -12.77 -1.26 -17.90
C VAL A 290 -12.42 -0.06 -17.02
N GLU A 291 -13.20 0.14 -15.97
CA GLU A 291 -13.03 1.21 -14.99
C GLU A 291 -12.93 0.56 -13.61
N PHE A 292 -12.01 1.00 -12.78
CA PHE A 292 -11.77 0.31 -11.51
C PHE A 292 -11.38 1.27 -10.39
N VAL A 293 -11.60 0.84 -9.16
CA VAL A 293 -11.11 1.57 -7.98
C VAL A 293 -9.59 1.49 -7.94
N SER A 294 -8.96 2.63 -7.65
CA SER A 294 -7.56 2.68 -7.25
C SER A 294 -7.39 3.49 -5.97
N PHE A 295 -6.38 3.17 -5.19
CA PHE A 295 -6.10 3.85 -3.93
C PHE A 295 -5.11 4.99 -4.07
N PHE A 296 -4.52 5.12 -5.25
CA PHE A 296 -3.56 6.15 -5.61
C PHE A 296 -3.87 6.71 -7.00
N GLY A 297 -3.96 8.03 -7.10
CA GLY A 297 -4.11 8.76 -8.36
C GLY A 297 -2.90 9.66 -8.57
N ALA A 298 -1.96 9.24 -9.42
CA ALA A 298 -0.69 9.95 -9.61
C ALA A 298 -0.87 11.39 -10.12
N GLU A 299 -1.90 11.64 -10.92
CA GLU A 299 -2.19 12.96 -11.49
C GLU A 299 -3.06 13.83 -10.58
N GLU A 300 -3.80 13.20 -9.64
CA GLU A 300 -4.71 13.85 -8.70
C GLU A 300 -4.06 14.10 -7.33
N ALA A 301 -2.81 13.75 -7.18
CA ALA A 301 -2.06 13.90 -5.94
C ALA A 301 -1.77 15.39 -5.68
N ASP A 302 -2.74 16.11 -5.12
CA ASP A 302 -2.68 17.56 -4.82
C ASP A 302 -2.18 17.82 -3.39
N ASN A 303 -1.03 17.22 -3.05
CA ASN A 303 -0.37 17.50 -1.78
C ASN A 303 1.16 17.35 -1.89
N LYS A 304 1.88 17.95 -0.94
CA LYS A 304 3.36 18.00 -0.99
C LYS A 304 4.01 16.63 -0.80
N GLU A 305 3.38 15.74 -0.06
CA GLU A 305 3.93 14.41 0.19
C GLU A 305 3.83 13.53 -1.05
N ALA A 306 2.72 13.64 -1.78
CA ALA A 306 2.55 12.97 -3.06
C ALA A 306 3.55 13.45 -4.12
N GLU A 307 3.80 14.78 -4.19
CA GLU A 307 4.84 15.32 -5.07
C GLU A 307 6.24 14.77 -4.75
N LYS A 308 6.58 14.67 -3.45
CA LYS A 308 7.85 14.10 -3.01
C LYS A 308 7.95 12.61 -3.32
N PHE A 309 6.88 11.87 -3.07
CA PHE A 309 6.79 10.45 -3.37
C PHE A 309 7.04 10.18 -4.86
N LEU A 310 6.26 10.83 -5.73
CA LEU A 310 6.38 10.67 -7.18
C LEU A 310 7.78 11.00 -7.68
N LYS A 311 8.33 12.12 -7.21
CA LYS A 311 9.70 12.53 -7.58
C LYS A 311 10.73 11.49 -7.15
N ALA A 312 10.67 11.03 -5.90
CA ALA A 312 11.62 10.04 -5.38
C ALA A 312 11.47 8.68 -6.08
N TYR A 313 10.24 8.30 -6.40
CA TYR A 313 9.95 7.08 -7.15
C TYR A 313 10.56 7.15 -8.55
N GLN A 314 10.31 8.25 -9.28
CA GLN A 314 10.86 8.49 -10.61
C GLN A 314 12.39 8.52 -10.62
N GLU A 315 13.02 9.22 -9.65
CA GLU A 315 14.49 9.27 -9.53
C GLU A 315 15.11 7.88 -9.31
N LYS A 316 14.42 6.99 -8.61
CA LYS A 316 14.94 5.68 -8.23
C LYS A 316 14.57 4.55 -9.20
N TYR A 317 13.35 4.58 -9.74
CA TYR A 317 12.78 3.48 -10.53
C TYR A 317 12.47 3.85 -11.99
N GLY A 318 12.68 5.12 -12.38
CA GLY A 318 12.43 5.62 -13.74
C GLY A 318 11.00 6.09 -13.96
N ASP A 319 10.61 6.20 -15.22
CA ASP A 319 9.34 6.82 -15.64
C ASP A 319 8.10 5.89 -15.51
N SER A 320 8.18 4.80 -14.76
CA SER A 320 7.01 3.96 -14.49
C SER A 320 6.09 4.62 -13.46
N THR A 321 4.78 4.43 -13.62
CA THR A 321 3.81 4.84 -12.60
C THR A 321 3.90 3.86 -11.41
N PRO A 322 3.98 4.36 -10.16
CA PRO A 322 3.93 3.49 -9.00
C PRO A 322 2.57 2.80 -8.87
N SER A 323 2.55 1.55 -8.43
CA SER A 323 1.31 0.84 -8.11
C SER A 323 0.69 1.36 -6.82
N ASP A 324 -0.60 1.05 -6.61
CA ASP A 324 -1.29 1.33 -5.35
C ASP A 324 -0.51 0.79 -4.14
N ALA A 325 0.01 -0.44 -4.23
CA ALA A 325 0.75 -1.07 -3.14
C ALA A 325 2.02 -0.31 -2.76
N VAL A 326 2.75 0.24 -3.75
CA VAL A 326 3.92 1.10 -3.49
C VAL A 326 3.50 2.37 -2.76
N ALA A 327 2.43 3.03 -3.21
CA ALA A 327 1.95 4.28 -2.59
C ALA A 327 1.44 4.03 -1.17
N LEU A 328 0.69 2.94 -0.94
CA LEU A 328 0.17 2.59 0.38
C LEU A 328 1.25 2.12 1.36
N GLY A 329 2.26 1.39 0.89
CA GLY A 329 3.43 1.05 1.71
C GLY A 329 4.22 2.29 2.12
N TYR A 330 4.37 3.25 1.21
CA TYR A 330 4.94 4.57 1.50
C TYR A 330 4.10 5.30 2.56
N ASP A 331 2.78 5.35 2.39
CA ASP A 331 1.87 6.01 3.32
C ASP A 331 1.92 5.37 4.72
N ALA A 332 1.95 4.06 4.82
CA ALA A 332 2.03 3.37 6.09
C ALA A 332 3.27 3.80 6.89
N TYR A 333 4.43 3.92 6.22
CA TYR A 333 5.65 4.40 6.86
C TYR A 333 5.57 5.88 7.23
N VAL A 334 5.12 6.75 6.32
CA VAL A 334 5.00 8.20 6.58
C VAL A 334 4.02 8.46 7.73
N ILE A 335 2.90 7.73 7.79
CA ILE A 335 1.95 7.80 8.90
C ILE A 335 2.59 7.36 10.22
N ALA A 336 3.37 6.26 10.20
CA ALA A 336 4.08 5.78 11.38
C ALA A 336 5.05 6.83 11.92
N ILE A 337 5.89 7.42 11.06
CA ILE A 337 6.82 8.49 11.43
C ILE A 337 6.09 9.72 11.97
N ASN A 338 5.04 10.17 11.29
CA ASN A 338 4.26 11.32 11.72
C ASN A 338 3.51 11.07 13.04
N ALA A 339 3.06 9.85 13.29
CA ALA A 339 2.42 9.49 14.54
C ALA A 339 3.42 9.50 15.71
N ILE A 340 4.64 9.00 15.49
CA ILE A 340 5.75 9.06 16.46
C ILE A 340 6.13 10.52 16.74
N ASP A 341 6.29 11.35 15.72
CA ASP A 341 6.63 12.78 15.85
C ASP A 341 5.57 13.57 16.66
N LYS A 342 4.30 13.26 16.44
CA LYS A 342 3.17 13.91 17.13
C LYS A 342 2.95 13.41 18.56
N ALA A 343 3.43 12.22 18.89
CA ALA A 343 3.24 11.65 20.22
C ALA A 343 4.13 12.34 21.26
N SER A 344 5.43 12.12 21.20
CA SER A 344 6.41 12.79 22.07
C SER A 344 7.84 12.48 21.60
N ASP A 345 8.86 13.19 22.15
CA ASP A 345 10.27 12.92 21.84
C ASP A 345 10.70 11.49 22.23
N ASP A 346 10.10 10.91 23.28
CA ASP A 346 10.34 9.57 23.77
C ASP A 346 9.05 8.71 23.63
N ALA A 347 8.42 8.79 22.44
CA ALA A 347 7.13 8.19 22.14
C ALA A 347 7.07 6.69 22.52
N THR A 348 6.13 6.35 23.36
CA THR A 348 5.76 4.96 23.65
C THR A 348 4.81 4.43 22.56
N PRO A 349 4.74 3.09 22.36
CA PRO A 349 3.78 2.51 21.42
C PRO A 349 2.32 2.91 21.71
N GLU A 350 1.94 3.02 23.01
CA GLU A 350 0.59 3.42 23.40
C GLU A 350 0.29 4.87 23.02
N GLU A 351 1.25 5.79 23.19
CA GLU A 351 1.10 7.20 22.75
C GLU A 351 0.98 7.29 21.23
N VAL A 352 1.76 6.51 20.48
CA VAL A 352 1.65 6.43 19.01
C VAL A 352 0.26 5.92 18.61
N ARG A 353 -0.24 4.88 19.27
CA ARG A 353 -1.61 4.36 19.06
C ARG A 353 -2.67 5.44 19.33
N GLU A 354 -2.51 6.24 20.39
CA GLU A 354 -3.46 7.32 20.70
C GLU A 354 -3.47 8.40 19.61
N VAL A 355 -2.32 8.73 19.02
CA VAL A 355 -2.22 9.66 17.89
C VAL A 355 -2.93 9.08 16.66
N LEU A 356 -2.71 7.81 16.33
CA LEU A 356 -3.37 7.14 15.21
C LEU A 356 -4.90 7.12 15.38
N ALA A 357 -5.39 6.78 16.56
CA ALA A 357 -6.83 6.73 16.86
C ALA A 357 -7.48 8.12 17.06
N GLY A 358 -6.68 9.16 17.22
CA GLY A 358 -7.10 10.50 17.67
C GLY A 358 -7.55 11.46 16.57
N GLN A 359 -7.97 11.01 15.39
CA GLN A 359 -8.38 11.86 14.26
C GLN A 359 -7.25 12.77 13.73
N ALA A 360 -5.99 12.45 13.97
CA ALA A 360 -4.88 13.16 13.37
C ALA A 360 -4.98 13.05 11.83
N LYS A 361 -4.82 14.19 11.15
CA LYS A 361 -4.75 14.20 9.69
C LYS A 361 -3.31 13.97 9.27
N PHE A 362 -3.10 12.94 8.45
CA PHE A 362 -1.81 12.60 7.88
C PHE A 362 -1.80 12.95 6.39
N GLU A 363 -0.71 13.49 5.92
CA GLU A 363 -0.46 13.77 4.51
C GLU A 363 0.36 12.62 3.94
N GLY A 364 -0.20 11.87 3.01
CA GLY A 364 0.42 10.71 2.37
C GLY A 364 0.54 10.87 0.86
N ALA A 365 1.18 9.91 0.20
CA ALA A 365 1.23 9.82 -1.25
C ALA A 365 -0.18 9.70 -1.86
N SER A 366 -1.04 8.91 -1.23
CA SER A 366 -2.41 8.67 -1.69
C SER A 366 -3.43 9.71 -1.20
N GLY A 367 -2.98 10.86 -0.74
CA GLY A 367 -3.84 11.95 -0.27
C GLY A 367 -3.80 12.17 1.24
N PHE A 368 -4.82 12.85 1.75
CA PHE A 368 -4.96 13.05 3.19
C PHE A 368 -5.71 11.89 3.83
N ILE A 369 -5.15 11.32 4.87
CA ILE A 369 -5.66 10.14 5.56
C ILE A 369 -5.96 10.51 7.01
N THR A 370 -7.14 10.13 7.50
CA THR A 370 -7.47 10.05 8.92
C THR A 370 -8.04 8.66 9.19
N PHE A 371 -8.05 8.24 10.45
CA PHE A 371 -8.65 6.96 10.80
C PHE A 371 -10.00 7.16 11.48
N ASN A 372 -10.94 6.27 11.17
CA ASN A 372 -12.21 6.19 11.90
C ASN A 372 -11.98 5.50 13.27
N GLY A 373 -13.04 5.41 14.07
CA GLY A 373 -12.96 4.78 15.39
C GLY A 373 -12.65 3.27 15.39
N MET A 374 -12.56 2.64 14.21
CA MET A 374 -12.23 1.21 14.03
C MET A 374 -10.86 0.99 13.41
N GLY A 375 -10.08 2.04 13.17
CA GLY A 375 -8.76 1.93 12.54
C GLY A 375 -8.77 1.87 11.00
N ASP A 376 -9.93 2.07 10.36
CA ASP A 376 -10.03 2.14 8.90
C ASP A 376 -9.80 3.56 8.40
N PRO A 377 -9.31 3.75 7.17
CA PRO A 377 -8.99 5.06 6.64
C PRO A 377 -10.25 5.83 6.22
N ILE A 378 -10.18 7.14 6.39
CA ILE A 378 -11.03 8.12 5.74
C ILE A 378 -10.12 8.92 4.81
N LYS A 379 -10.20 8.66 3.51
CA LYS A 379 -9.32 9.23 2.47
C LYS A 379 -10.05 9.31 1.14
N PRO A 380 -9.55 10.04 0.13
CA PRO A 380 -10.06 9.93 -1.24
C PRO A 380 -9.84 8.52 -1.81
N ALA A 381 -10.72 8.10 -2.70
CA ALA A 381 -10.52 6.98 -3.61
C ALA A 381 -10.55 7.50 -5.05
N TYR A 382 -9.97 6.76 -5.96
CA TYR A 382 -9.86 7.17 -7.36
C TYR A 382 -10.53 6.12 -8.23
N ILE A 383 -11.07 6.56 -9.35
CA ILE A 383 -11.49 5.69 -10.44
C ILE A 383 -10.49 5.85 -11.56
N SER A 384 -10.00 4.73 -12.02
CA SER A 384 -8.92 4.67 -13.01
C SER A 384 -9.29 3.76 -14.19
N VAL A 385 -8.57 3.93 -15.27
CA VAL A 385 -8.65 3.13 -16.51
C VAL A 385 -7.26 2.73 -16.96
N TRP A 386 -7.16 1.67 -17.72
CA TRP A 386 -5.95 1.38 -18.48
C TRP A 386 -5.98 2.13 -19.80
N GLN A 387 -5.01 3.01 -20.03
CA GLN A 387 -4.85 3.75 -21.27
C GLN A 387 -3.40 3.71 -21.75
N ASN A 388 -3.16 3.28 -22.98
CA ASN A 388 -1.82 3.18 -23.57
C ASN A 388 -0.80 2.36 -22.72
N GLY A 389 -1.29 1.41 -21.94
CA GLY A 389 -0.48 0.56 -21.05
C GLY A 389 -0.07 1.22 -19.73
N SER A 390 -0.69 2.34 -19.38
CA SER A 390 -0.56 3.04 -18.10
C SER A 390 -1.93 3.19 -17.45
N ILE A 391 -1.96 3.29 -16.13
CA ILE A 391 -3.16 3.62 -15.37
C ILE A 391 -3.33 5.14 -15.42
N GLU A 392 -4.50 5.59 -15.82
CA GLU A 392 -4.92 7.00 -15.79
C GLU A 392 -6.11 7.16 -14.85
N THR A 393 -6.04 8.12 -13.95
CA THR A 393 -7.15 8.47 -13.06
C THR A 393 -8.17 9.33 -13.82
N ILE A 394 -9.44 8.92 -13.77
CA ILE A 394 -10.52 9.63 -14.48
C ILE A 394 -11.51 10.32 -13.53
N SER A 395 -11.52 9.95 -12.24
CA SER A 395 -12.37 10.60 -11.23
C SER A 395 -11.81 10.42 -9.83
N THR A 396 -12.13 11.38 -8.93
CA THR A 396 -11.81 11.33 -7.51
C THR A 396 -13.10 11.28 -6.71
N ILE A 397 -13.28 10.23 -5.91
CA ILE A 397 -14.43 10.04 -5.03
C ILE A 397 -14.03 10.41 -3.61
N ASN A 398 -14.56 11.52 -3.12
CA ASN A 398 -14.26 12.01 -1.77
C ASN A 398 -14.94 11.14 -0.70
N PRO A 399 -14.32 10.96 0.48
CA PRO A 399 -14.94 10.21 1.57
C PRO A 399 -16.21 10.89 2.07
N ILE A 400 -17.17 10.09 2.52
CA ILE A 400 -18.34 10.58 3.28
C ILE A 400 -17.86 10.79 4.72
N LEU A 401 -17.98 12.03 5.22
CA LEU A 401 -17.57 12.43 6.57
C LEU A 401 -18.69 12.16 7.59
#